data_da56d49f2ff00465ed27feb4e177b7a2
#
_entry.id   da56d49f2ff00465ed27feb4e177b7a2
#
_cell.length_a   1.000
_cell.length_b   1.000
_cell.length_c   1.000
_cell.angle_alpha   90.00
_cell.angle_beta   90.00
_cell.angle_gamma   90.00
#
_symmetry.space_group_name_H-M   'P 1'
#
loop_
_entity.id
_entity.type
_entity.pdbx_description
1 polymer ?
#
loop_
_entity_poly.entity_id
_entity_poly.type
_entity_poly.pdbx_seq_one_letter_code
_entity_poly.pdbx_strand_id
1 'polypeptide(L)'
;HPTTTTKHPNTTTKHPTTTTKHPTTTTKHPTTTTKHPTTTTKHPNTTTKHPTTTTTKHPTTTTTKAPTTTTTKAPTTTTTKAPTTTTTASPTPTPRPSAGLTVGYYNITKNKSETCLRAQMALQIRKVSTNAIFIVQPHLTSTSGSCNENSANLKISFKEGFINFSFTKSVPNNTVYVDAVSFSLNYPLTTNGTTYNANNKSVHLFPAQIGHSYSCSADSIYMGNDLSLDVNSDRTQAFNLTKNNFGDRDYCPADQRSYKIAIGVGVALLVLIVVVVVAYLVSRKRRTDGYQSL
;
A
#
# COMPACT_ATOMS: atom_id res chain seq x y z
N HIS A 1 83.54 -10.90 41.94
CA HIS A 1 82.43 -11.34 41.08
C HIS A 1 81.11 -10.97 41.77
N PRO A 2 80.29 -10.08 41.23
CA PRO A 2 78.92 -9.84 41.73
C PRO A 2 77.97 -10.75 41.05
N THR A 3 77.27 -11.55 41.84
CA THR A 3 76.13 -12.41 41.39
C THR A 3 74.87 -11.56 41.28
N THR A 4 74.40 -11.32 40.08
CA THR A 4 73.12 -10.64 39.85
C THR A 4 72.00 -11.64 39.95
N THR A 5 71.17 -11.54 40.96
CA THR A 5 69.97 -12.32 41.16
C THR A 5 68.79 -11.59 40.47
N THR A 6 68.36 -12.05 39.34
CA THR A 6 67.18 -11.50 38.63
C THR A 6 65.92 -12.07 39.26
N LYS A 7 65.15 -11.24 39.99
CA LYS A 7 63.81 -11.57 40.46
C LYS A 7 62.83 -11.43 39.32
N HIS A 8 62.23 -12.54 38.97
CA HIS A 8 61.10 -12.60 38.04
C HIS A 8 59.84 -12.04 38.70
N PRO A 9 59.09 -11.11 38.12
CA PRO A 9 57.82 -10.71 38.66
C PRO A 9 56.74 -11.75 38.31
N ASN A 10 56.12 -12.29 39.34
CA ASN A 10 54.99 -13.24 39.27
C ASN A 10 53.72 -12.43 38.94
N THR A 11 53.31 -12.41 37.66
CA THR A 11 52.06 -11.79 37.25
C THR A 11 50.92 -12.77 37.46
N THR A 12 50.19 -12.61 38.56
CA THR A 12 48.97 -13.34 38.81
C THR A 12 47.85 -12.66 38.05
N THR A 13 47.48 -13.22 36.90
CA THR A 13 46.32 -12.78 36.14
C THR A 13 45.06 -13.24 36.83
N LYS A 14 44.39 -12.36 37.55
CA LYS A 14 43.05 -12.64 38.08
C LYS A 14 42.07 -12.55 36.92
N HIS A 15 41.48 -13.69 36.58
CA HIS A 15 40.35 -13.84 35.66
C HIS A 15 39.12 -13.17 36.27
N PRO A 16 38.44 -12.23 35.62
CA PRO A 16 37.17 -11.73 36.12
C PRO A 16 36.09 -12.76 35.90
N THR A 17 35.58 -13.32 36.97
CA THR A 17 34.36 -14.18 36.94
C THR A 17 33.15 -13.26 36.76
N THR A 18 32.64 -13.17 35.56
CA THR A 18 31.37 -12.50 35.28
C THR A 18 30.23 -13.39 35.76
N THR A 19 29.72 -13.11 36.93
CA THR A 19 28.48 -13.73 37.42
C THR A 19 27.33 -13.02 36.77
N THR A 20 26.79 -13.61 35.70
CA THR A 20 25.55 -13.14 35.05
C THR A 20 24.41 -13.48 35.99
N LYS A 21 23.95 -12.53 36.79
CA LYS A 21 22.67 -12.64 37.49
C LYS A 21 21.54 -12.56 36.46
N HIS A 22 20.89 -13.66 36.26
CA HIS A 22 19.61 -13.76 35.50
C HIS A 22 18.56 -12.91 36.23
N PRO A 23 17.92 -11.92 35.59
CA PRO A 23 16.80 -11.24 36.21
C PRO A 23 15.60 -12.19 36.20
N THR A 24 15.19 -12.64 37.36
CA THR A 24 13.91 -13.35 37.53
C THR A 24 12.81 -12.32 37.43
N THR A 25 12.20 -12.22 36.26
CA THR A 25 10.98 -11.43 36.05
C THR A 25 9.82 -12.16 36.71
N THR A 26 9.49 -11.77 37.92
CA THR A 26 8.24 -12.18 38.55
C THR A 26 7.12 -11.35 37.90
N THR A 27 6.46 -11.94 36.92
CA THR A 27 5.25 -11.36 36.33
C THR A 27 4.13 -11.47 37.36
N LYS A 28 3.92 -10.39 38.14
CA LYS A 28 2.68 -10.25 38.91
C LYS A 28 1.54 -10.04 37.92
N HIS A 29 0.71 -11.03 37.81
CA HIS A 29 -0.58 -10.97 37.12
C HIS A 29 -1.43 -9.85 37.75
N PRO A 30 -1.87 -8.81 37.05
CA PRO A 30 -2.84 -7.88 37.59
C PRO A 30 -4.21 -8.57 37.64
N THR A 31 -4.67 -8.82 38.84
CA THR A 31 -6.06 -9.26 39.08
C THR A 31 -6.93 -8.04 38.84
N THR A 32 -7.46 -7.90 37.63
CA THR A 32 -8.48 -6.91 37.32
C THR A 32 -9.79 -7.37 37.96
N THR A 33 -10.08 -6.83 39.12
CA THR A 33 -11.43 -6.92 39.70
C THR A 33 -12.33 -5.98 38.91
N THR A 34 -13.03 -6.51 37.89
CA THR A 34 -14.04 -5.78 37.18
C THR A 34 -15.22 -5.55 38.11
N LYS A 35 -15.28 -4.39 38.76
CA LYS A 35 -16.52 -3.93 39.39
C LYS A 35 -17.52 -3.64 38.29
N HIS A 36 -18.53 -4.46 38.20
CA HIS A 36 -19.72 -4.28 37.37
C HIS A 36 -20.41 -2.94 37.79
N PRO A 37 -20.55 -1.94 36.94
CA PRO A 37 -21.37 -0.79 37.26
C PRO A 37 -22.84 -1.22 37.20
N THR A 38 -23.48 -1.23 38.32
CA THR A 38 -24.95 -1.36 38.43
C THR A 38 -25.56 -0.06 37.93
N THR A 39 -25.87 0.01 36.66
CA THR A 39 -26.69 1.08 36.10
C THR A 39 -28.13 0.80 36.47
N THR A 40 -28.61 1.47 37.50
CA THR A 40 -30.05 1.62 37.75
C THR A 40 -30.62 2.51 36.68
N THR A 41 -31.14 1.93 35.63
CA THR A 41 -31.93 2.65 34.62
C THR A 41 -33.27 2.96 35.23
N LYS A 42 -33.47 4.23 35.66
CA LYS A 42 -34.81 4.75 35.90
C LYS A 42 -35.57 4.76 34.60
N HIS A 43 -36.57 3.92 34.51
CA HIS A 43 -37.51 3.86 33.40
C HIS A 43 -38.28 5.21 33.32
N PRO A 44 -38.22 5.97 32.24
CA PRO A 44 -39.17 7.06 32.05
C PRO A 44 -40.52 6.45 31.66
N ASN A 45 -41.51 6.75 32.44
CA ASN A 45 -42.91 6.37 32.21
C ASN A 45 -43.41 7.20 31.01
N THR A 46 -43.23 6.72 29.79
CA THR A 46 -43.87 7.29 28.60
C THR A 46 -45.16 6.54 28.36
N THR A 47 -46.25 7.16 28.70
CA THR A 47 -47.60 6.78 28.27
C THR A 47 -47.70 6.95 26.76
N THR A 48 -47.46 5.87 26.02
CA THR A 48 -47.70 5.83 24.58
C THR A 48 -49.20 5.75 24.36
N LYS A 49 -49.82 6.86 23.96
CA LYS A 49 -51.19 6.85 23.41
C LYS A 49 -51.19 6.02 22.16
N HIS A 50 -52.01 4.99 22.17
CA HIS A 50 -52.35 4.11 21.06
C HIS A 50 -52.75 4.94 19.83
N PRO A 51 -52.12 4.78 18.65
CA PRO A 51 -52.62 5.39 17.44
C PRO A 51 -53.88 4.66 17.01
N THR A 52 -54.96 5.44 16.85
CA THR A 52 -56.25 5.01 16.32
C THR A 52 -56.04 4.48 14.89
N THR A 53 -56.43 3.25 14.66
CA THR A 53 -56.47 2.62 13.33
C THR A 53 -57.50 3.32 12.46
N THR A 54 -57.03 4.11 11.49
CA THR A 54 -57.86 4.62 10.42
C THR A 54 -58.06 3.49 9.42
N THR A 55 -59.27 2.94 9.35
CA THR A 55 -59.72 1.99 8.34
C THR A 55 -59.73 2.67 6.99
N THR A 56 -58.79 2.32 6.13
CA THR A 56 -58.81 2.74 4.72
C THR A 56 -59.89 1.94 3.98
N LYS A 57 -60.91 2.65 3.51
CA LYS A 57 -61.98 2.09 2.66
C LYS A 57 -61.38 1.54 1.39
N HIS A 58 -61.74 0.28 1.09
CA HIS A 58 -61.55 -0.44 -0.14
C HIS A 58 -61.97 0.39 -1.35
N PRO A 59 -61.18 0.53 -2.42
CA PRO A 59 -61.65 1.16 -3.65
C PRO A 59 -62.66 0.25 -4.35
N THR A 60 -63.81 0.80 -4.67
CA THR A 60 -64.91 0.20 -5.40
C THR A 60 -64.44 -0.11 -6.84
N THR A 61 -64.52 -1.36 -7.22
CA THR A 61 -64.32 -1.83 -8.63
C THR A 61 -65.41 -1.29 -9.51
N THR A 62 -65.06 -0.33 -10.38
CA THR A 62 -65.92 0.10 -11.49
C THR A 62 -65.78 -0.91 -12.62
N THR A 63 -66.86 -1.66 -12.84
CA THR A 63 -67.02 -2.55 -14.01
C THR A 63 -67.16 -1.69 -15.25
N THR A 64 -66.13 -1.67 -16.09
CA THR A 64 -66.20 -1.04 -17.42
C THR A 64 -66.82 -2.01 -18.41
N LYS A 65 -67.95 -1.57 -19.00
CA LYS A 65 -68.74 -2.27 -19.98
C LYS A 65 -67.90 -2.56 -21.25
N ALA A 66 -67.98 -3.79 -21.73
CA ALA A 66 -67.30 -4.22 -22.94
C ALA A 66 -67.71 -3.39 -24.18
N PRO A 67 -66.74 -3.00 -25.01
CA PRO A 67 -67.06 -2.37 -26.29
C PRO A 67 -67.58 -3.43 -27.35
N THR A 68 -68.64 -3.05 -28.03
CA THR A 68 -69.34 -3.79 -29.10
C THR A 68 -68.37 -4.07 -30.25
N THR A 69 -68.28 -5.31 -30.67
CA THR A 69 -67.53 -5.76 -31.85
C THR A 69 -68.13 -5.20 -33.11
N THR A 70 -67.41 -4.29 -33.77
CA THR A 70 -67.70 -3.92 -35.18
C THR A 70 -66.78 -4.79 -36.05
N THR A 71 -67.41 -5.66 -36.86
CA THR A 71 -66.74 -6.49 -37.85
C THR A 71 -66.25 -5.60 -38.99
N THR A 72 -64.99 -5.35 -39.10
CA THR A 72 -64.34 -4.72 -40.24
C THR A 72 -63.61 -5.78 -41.04
N LYS A 73 -63.92 -5.77 -42.33
CA LYS A 73 -63.49 -6.66 -43.42
C LYS A 73 -61.98 -6.76 -43.49
N ALA A 74 -61.45 -7.99 -43.62
CA ALA A 74 -60.04 -8.33 -43.69
C ALA A 74 -59.26 -7.52 -44.74
N PRO A 75 -58.12 -6.91 -44.39
CA PRO A 75 -57.13 -6.46 -45.36
C PRO A 75 -56.19 -7.61 -45.73
N THR A 76 -55.84 -7.68 -46.98
CA THR A 76 -54.94 -8.60 -47.64
C THR A 76 -53.55 -8.65 -46.91
N THR A 77 -53.10 -9.88 -46.62
CA THR A 77 -51.79 -10.17 -46.01
C THR A 77 -50.65 -9.75 -46.92
N THR A 78 -50.01 -8.64 -46.61
CA THR A 78 -48.64 -8.39 -47.01
C THR A 78 -47.73 -9.00 -45.93
N THR A 79 -47.04 -10.06 -46.27
CA THR A 79 -46.01 -10.68 -45.39
C THR A 79 -44.87 -9.72 -45.24
N THR A 80 -44.93 -8.88 -44.20
CA THR A 80 -43.76 -8.11 -43.72
C THR A 80 -42.92 -9.05 -42.87
N LYS A 81 -41.74 -9.38 -43.40
CA LYS A 81 -40.71 -10.18 -42.73
C LYS A 81 -40.44 -9.54 -41.34
N ALA A 82 -40.64 -10.31 -40.28
CA ALA A 82 -40.37 -9.88 -38.91
C ALA A 82 -38.98 -9.28 -38.80
N PRO A 83 -38.78 -8.14 -38.09
CA PRO A 83 -37.45 -7.65 -37.77
C PRO A 83 -36.78 -8.68 -36.87
N THR A 84 -35.69 -9.27 -37.36
CA THR A 84 -34.79 -10.08 -36.53
C THR A 84 -34.25 -9.18 -35.46
N THR A 85 -34.72 -9.32 -34.24
CA THR A 85 -34.08 -8.71 -33.05
C THR A 85 -32.71 -9.35 -32.93
N THR A 86 -31.70 -8.68 -33.48
CA THR A 86 -30.31 -8.92 -33.14
C THR A 86 -30.17 -8.51 -31.68
N THR A 87 -30.25 -9.47 -30.77
CA THR A 87 -29.75 -9.31 -29.41
C THR A 87 -28.28 -9.00 -29.55
N THR A 88 -27.94 -7.70 -29.50
CA THR A 88 -26.58 -7.25 -29.37
C THR A 88 -26.10 -7.81 -28.04
N ALA A 89 -25.37 -8.93 -28.09
CA ALA A 89 -24.68 -9.44 -26.91
C ALA A 89 -23.88 -8.27 -26.34
N SER A 90 -24.09 -7.98 -25.05
CA SER A 90 -23.28 -7.03 -24.30
C SER A 90 -21.81 -7.38 -24.59
N PRO A 91 -20.98 -6.43 -25.04
CA PRO A 91 -19.61 -6.74 -25.39
C PRO A 91 -18.94 -7.38 -24.16
N THR A 92 -18.57 -8.65 -24.32
CA THR A 92 -17.70 -9.33 -23.35
C THR A 92 -16.50 -8.43 -23.18
N PRO A 93 -16.15 -8.04 -21.95
CA PRO A 93 -15.00 -7.18 -21.74
C PRO A 93 -13.78 -7.88 -22.33
N THR A 94 -13.30 -7.38 -23.45
CA THR A 94 -12.08 -7.87 -24.08
C THR A 94 -10.96 -7.73 -23.05
N PRO A 95 -10.21 -8.80 -22.73
CA PRO A 95 -9.05 -8.67 -21.87
C PRO A 95 -8.19 -7.58 -22.47
N ARG A 96 -7.96 -6.49 -21.69
CA ARG A 96 -7.09 -5.41 -22.11
C ARG A 96 -5.71 -6.03 -22.36
N PRO A 97 -5.08 -5.85 -23.54
CA PRO A 97 -3.74 -6.33 -23.75
C PRO A 97 -2.89 -5.85 -22.59
N SER A 98 -1.98 -6.68 -22.10
CA SER A 98 -1.12 -6.42 -20.93
C SER A 98 -0.34 -5.12 -21.17
N ALA A 99 -0.95 -4.01 -20.79
CA ALA A 99 -0.27 -2.73 -20.76
C ALA A 99 0.86 -2.86 -19.73
N GLY A 100 2.04 -2.44 -20.08
CA GLY A 100 3.19 -2.46 -19.16
C GLY A 100 2.90 -1.65 -17.90
N LEU A 101 3.52 -2.03 -16.81
CA LEU A 101 3.44 -1.31 -15.55
C LEU A 101 4.02 0.10 -15.72
N THR A 102 3.20 1.12 -15.54
CA THR A 102 3.56 2.53 -15.80
C THR A 102 3.42 3.34 -14.52
N VAL A 103 4.42 4.18 -14.25
CA VAL A 103 4.43 5.07 -13.08
C VAL A 103 3.46 6.22 -13.28
N GLY A 104 2.55 6.40 -12.32
CA GLY A 104 1.63 7.55 -12.23
C GLY A 104 2.11 8.59 -11.24
N TYR A 105 1.61 9.82 -11.40
CA TYR A 105 1.87 10.95 -10.52
C TYR A 105 0.54 11.45 -9.95
N TYR A 106 0.43 11.43 -8.63
CA TYR A 106 -0.80 11.73 -7.91
C TYR A 106 -0.54 12.81 -6.88
N ASN A 107 -1.30 13.91 -6.90
CA ASN A 107 -1.12 15.02 -5.98
C ASN A 107 -2.46 15.39 -5.35
N ILE A 108 -2.45 15.70 -4.06
CA ILE A 108 -3.56 16.31 -3.35
C ILE A 108 -3.13 17.71 -2.94
N THR A 109 -3.96 18.70 -3.25
CA THR A 109 -3.70 20.10 -2.92
C THR A 109 -4.66 20.59 -1.85
N LYS A 110 -4.13 21.36 -0.91
CA LYS A 110 -4.90 22.16 0.03
C LYS A 110 -5.05 23.58 -0.55
N ASN A 111 -6.26 24.11 -0.54
CA ASN A 111 -6.53 25.48 -1.00
C ASN A 111 -6.01 25.85 -2.40
N LYS A 112 -6.10 24.93 -3.38
CA LYS A 112 -5.75 25.12 -4.81
C LYS A 112 -4.28 25.37 -5.16
N SER A 113 -3.40 25.67 -4.21
CA SER A 113 -2.01 26.03 -4.50
C SER A 113 -0.95 25.25 -3.73
N GLU A 114 -1.29 24.75 -2.56
CA GLU A 114 -0.35 24.04 -1.69
C GLU A 114 -0.57 22.54 -1.80
N THR A 115 0.44 21.82 -2.29
CA THR A 115 0.42 20.35 -2.31
C THR A 115 0.68 19.83 -0.90
N CYS A 116 -0.25 19.05 -0.36
CA CYS A 116 -0.15 18.45 0.96
C CYS A 116 0.16 16.96 0.93
N LEU A 117 -0.05 16.30 -0.21
CA LEU A 117 0.32 14.92 -0.47
C LEU A 117 0.76 14.77 -1.92
N ARG A 118 1.87 14.10 -2.11
CA ARG A 118 2.41 13.77 -3.42
C ARG A 118 2.81 12.31 -3.45
N ALA A 119 2.40 11.61 -4.50
CA ALA A 119 2.72 10.21 -4.71
C ALA A 119 3.13 9.97 -6.17
N GLN A 120 4.15 9.17 -6.34
CA GLN A 120 4.62 8.63 -7.61
C GLN A 120 4.67 7.13 -7.44
N MET A 121 3.91 6.37 -8.23
CA MET A 121 3.88 4.90 -8.10
C MET A 121 3.24 4.25 -9.32
N ALA A 122 3.64 3.02 -9.60
CA ALA A 122 2.96 2.14 -10.52
C ALA A 122 2.17 1.09 -9.73
N LEU A 123 0.90 0.89 -10.06
CA LEU A 123 -0.06 0.13 -9.27
C LEU A 123 -0.62 -1.06 -10.04
N GLN A 124 -0.68 -2.20 -9.38
CA GLN A 124 -1.25 -3.42 -9.91
C GLN A 124 -2.02 -4.16 -8.81
N ILE A 125 -3.23 -4.62 -9.12
CA ILE A 125 -4.01 -5.50 -8.25
C ILE A 125 -3.83 -6.93 -8.77
N ARG A 126 -3.45 -7.84 -7.89
CA ARG A 126 -3.16 -9.23 -8.24
C ARG A 126 -3.96 -10.20 -7.40
N LYS A 127 -4.49 -11.23 -8.05
CA LYS A 127 -5.05 -12.41 -7.37
C LYS A 127 -3.93 -13.43 -7.18
N VAL A 128 -3.57 -13.71 -5.93
CA VAL A 128 -2.36 -14.45 -5.57
C VAL A 128 -2.38 -15.89 -6.11
N SER A 129 -3.51 -16.59 -5.95
CA SER A 129 -3.64 -18.01 -6.35
C SER A 129 -3.53 -18.26 -7.85
N THR A 130 -4.02 -17.32 -8.67
CA THR A 130 -4.05 -17.46 -10.13
C THR A 130 -3.02 -16.60 -10.84
N ASN A 131 -2.34 -15.74 -10.10
CA ASN A 131 -1.45 -14.70 -10.62
C ASN A 131 -2.11 -13.80 -11.70
N ALA A 132 -3.46 -13.73 -11.69
CA ALA A 132 -4.19 -12.82 -12.56
C ALA A 132 -4.01 -11.38 -12.07
N ILE A 133 -3.74 -10.46 -12.99
CA ILE A 133 -3.36 -9.09 -12.68
C ILE A 133 -4.27 -8.08 -13.37
N PHE A 134 -4.49 -6.95 -12.68
CA PHE A 134 -5.07 -5.73 -13.24
C PHE A 134 -4.07 -4.59 -13.03
N ILE A 135 -3.59 -4.00 -14.12
CA ILE A 135 -2.64 -2.89 -14.08
C ILE A 135 -3.41 -1.57 -14.19
N VAL A 136 -3.22 -0.69 -13.21
CA VAL A 136 -3.79 0.65 -13.24
C VAL A 136 -3.05 1.49 -14.27
N GLN A 137 -3.81 2.10 -15.21
CA GLN A 137 -3.26 2.97 -16.25
C GLN A 137 -3.33 4.42 -15.78
N PRO A 138 -2.19 5.08 -15.45
CA PRO A 138 -2.21 6.41 -14.82
C PRO A 138 -2.94 7.48 -15.63
N HIS A 139 -2.85 7.44 -16.97
CA HIS A 139 -3.51 8.40 -17.86
C HIS A 139 -5.04 8.25 -17.91
N LEU A 140 -5.60 7.17 -17.35
CA LEU A 140 -7.04 6.90 -17.23
C LEU A 140 -7.53 7.03 -15.79
N THR A 141 -6.73 7.63 -14.91
CA THR A 141 -7.10 7.82 -13.50
C THR A 141 -7.47 9.27 -13.22
N SER A 142 -8.29 9.43 -12.20
CA SER A 142 -8.52 10.71 -11.53
C SER A 142 -8.10 10.61 -10.06
N THR A 143 -7.59 11.71 -9.53
CA THR A 143 -7.09 11.78 -8.16
C THR A 143 -8.00 12.67 -7.32
N SER A 144 -8.37 12.20 -6.15
CA SER A 144 -9.13 12.96 -5.16
C SER A 144 -8.64 12.63 -3.75
N GLY A 145 -8.90 13.51 -2.81
CA GLY A 145 -8.48 13.32 -1.43
C GLY A 145 -8.56 14.60 -0.63
N SER A 146 -8.05 14.53 0.59
CA SER A 146 -8.02 15.65 1.52
C SER A 146 -6.81 15.55 2.44
N CYS A 147 -6.40 16.68 3.00
CA CYS A 147 -5.40 16.72 4.06
C CYS A 147 -5.94 17.53 5.24
N ASN A 148 -5.84 16.93 6.41
CA ASN A 148 -6.03 17.57 7.70
C ASN A 148 -4.66 17.76 8.37
N GLU A 149 -4.63 18.16 9.62
CA GLU A 149 -3.40 18.40 10.36
C GLU A 149 -2.55 17.12 10.52
N ASN A 150 -3.17 16.00 10.88
CA ASN A 150 -2.50 14.73 11.18
C ASN A 150 -2.95 13.56 10.30
N SER A 151 -3.83 13.79 9.34
CA SER A 151 -4.32 12.76 8.43
C SER A 151 -4.42 13.28 7.00
N ALA A 152 -4.08 12.46 6.03
CA ALA A 152 -4.28 12.75 4.62
C ALA A 152 -4.80 11.51 3.90
N ASN A 153 -5.56 11.72 2.85
CA ASN A 153 -6.19 10.66 2.09
C ASN A 153 -5.91 10.86 0.60
N LEU A 154 -5.52 9.78 -0.06
CA LEU A 154 -5.30 9.73 -1.51
C LEU A 154 -6.19 8.66 -2.11
N LYS A 155 -7.17 9.05 -2.90
CA LYS A 155 -8.01 8.15 -3.68
C LYS A 155 -7.69 8.30 -5.16
N ILE A 156 -7.30 7.20 -5.78
CA ILE A 156 -7.02 7.06 -7.22
C ILE A 156 -8.19 6.29 -7.81
N SER A 157 -9.00 6.96 -8.64
CA SER A 157 -10.19 6.39 -9.26
C SER A 157 -9.95 6.13 -10.75
N PHE A 158 -10.42 5.01 -11.24
CA PHE A 158 -10.36 4.58 -12.63
C PHE A 158 -11.70 3.95 -13.03
N LYS A 159 -11.90 3.64 -14.30
CA LYS A 159 -13.19 3.13 -14.81
C LYS A 159 -13.67 1.88 -14.06
N GLU A 160 -12.77 0.98 -13.75
CA GLU A 160 -13.06 -0.31 -13.13
C GLU A 160 -13.12 -0.25 -11.60
N GLY A 161 -12.77 0.90 -10.98
CA GLY A 161 -12.82 1.03 -9.53
C GLY A 161 -11.95 2.13 -8.94
N PHE A 162 -11.42 1.87 -7.75
CA PHE A 162 -10.53 2.82 -7.07
C PHE A 162 -9.55 2.11 -6.14
N ILE A 163 -8.47 2.80 -5.81
CA ILE A 163 -7.55 2.49 -4.72
C ILE A 163 -7.47 3.70 -3.81
N ASN A 164 -7.47 3.49 -2.50
CA ASN A 164 -7.42 4.53 -1.50
C ASN A 164 -6.34 4.24 -0.47
N PHE A 165 -5.50 5.24 -0.18
CA PHE A 165 -4.47 5.23 0.85
C PHE A 165 -4.80 6.28 1.90
N SER A 166 -4.79 5.90 3.18
CA SER A 166 -4.91 6.81 4.31
C SER A 166 -3.56 6.97 4.97
N PHE A 167 -3.10 8.21 5.07
CA PHE A 167 -1.83 8.58 5.70
C PHE A 167 -2.07 9.18 7.07
N THR A 168 -1.28 8.79 8.04
CA THR A 168 -1.29 9.30 9.41
C THR A 168 0.07 9.88 9.77
N LYS A 169 0.05 11.06 10.38
CA LYS A 169 1.24 11.73 10.94
C LYS A 169 1.30 11.51 12.44
N SER A 170 2.37 10.85 12.89
CA SER A 170 2.69 10.65 14.31
C SER A 170 3.78 11.64 14.73
N VAL A 171 3.39 12.75 15.34
CA VAL A 171 4.33 13.77 15.81
C VAL A 171 5.28 13.24 16.90
N PRO A 172 4.81 12.44 17.88
CA PRO A 172 5.71 11.90 18.91
C PRO A 172 6.83 11.01 18.34
N ASN A 173 6.54 10.30 17.25
CA ASN A 173 7.50 9.41 16.61
C ASN A 173 8.23 10.06 15.43
N ASN A 174 7.94 11.32 15.14
CA ASN A 174 8.44 12.04 13.97
C ASN A 174 8.28 11.26 12.66
N THR A 175 7.14 10.60 12.46
CA THR A 175 6.91 9.67 11.34
C THR A 175 5.57 9.91 10.67
N VAL A 176 5.54 9.75 9.35
CA VAL A 176 4.33 9.63 8.52
C VAL A 176 4.29 8.23 7.95
N TYR A 177 3.13 7.60 7.94
CA TYR A 177 2.93 6.27 7.37
C TYR A 177 1.51 6.10 6.85
N VAL A 178 1.29 5.08 6.03
CA VAL A 178 -0.05 4.66 5.61
C VAL A 178 -0.60 3.71 6.66
N ASP A 179 -1.74 4.07 7.27
CA ASP A 179 -2.41 3.30 8.31
C ASP A 179 -3.58 2.46 7.78
N ALA A 180 -4.07 2.77 6.59
CA ALA A 180 -5.10 1.98 5.93
C ALA A 180 -4.97 2.03 4.41
N VAL A 181 -5.24 0.88 3.77
CA VAL A 181 -5.34 0.75 2.32
C VAL A 181 -6.63 0.02 1.98
N SER A 182 -7.35 0.53 0.99
CA SER A 182 -8.54 -0.13 0.47
C SER A 182 -8.63 0.01 -1.03
N PHE A 183 -9.25 -0.97 -1.68
CA PHE A 183 -9.60 -0.87 -3.09
C PHE A 183 -10.93 -1.57 -3.39
N SER A 184 -11.54 -1.14 -4.47
CA SER A 184 -12.64 -1.82 -5.13
C SER A 184 -12.30 -1.96 -6.61
N LEU A 185 -12.43 -3.16 -7.14
CA LEU A 185 -12.15 -3.48 -8.54
C LEU A 185 -13.31 -4.27 -9.13
N ASN A 186 -13.91 -3.75 -10.19
CA ASN A 186 -14.92 -4.44 -11.00
C ASN A 186 -14.29 -4.83 -12.34
N TYR A 187 -13.55 -5.94 -12.31
CA TYR A 187 -12.82 -6.48 -13.45
C TYR A 187 -12.66 -8.00 -13.30
N PRO A 188 -12.89 -8.81 -14.34
CA PRO A 188 -12.78 -10.25 -14.24
C PRO A 188 -11.32 -10.70 -14.15
N LEU A 189 -10.80 -10.84 -12.90
CA LEU A 189 -9.52 -11.48 -12.65
C LEU A 189 -9.60 -13.01 -12.79
N THR A 190 -10.81 -13.56 -12.70
CA THR A 190 -11.09 -14.98 -12.93
C THR A 190 -12.42 -15.13 -13.64
N THR A 191 -12.67 -16.32 -14.23
CA THR A 191 -13.92 -16.64 -14.95
C THR A 191 -15.18 -16.46 -14.11
N ASN A 192 -15.08 -16.61 -12.79
CA ASN A 192 -16.23 -16.60 -11.86
C ASN A 192 -16.32 -15.37 -10.96
N GLY A 193 -15.40 -14.41 -11.09
CA GLY A 193 -15.34 -13.24 -10.21
C GLY A 193 -15.22 -11.94 -11.02
N THR A 194 -16.12 -11.00 -10.79
CA THR A 194 -16.12 -9.69 -11.47
C THR A 194 -15.85 -8.54 -10.52
N THR A 195 -16.11 -8.71 -9.22
CA THR A 195 -15.95 -7.64 -8.24
C THR A 195 -15.07 -8.10 -7.07
N TYR A 196 -14.04 -7.33 -6.78
CA TYR A 196 -13.09 -7.59 -5.71
C TYR A 196 -12.98 -6.35 -4.83
N ASN A 197 -13.27 -6.53 -3.54
CA ASN A 197 -13.15 -5.48 -2.54
C ASN A 197 -12.17 -5.94 -1.46
N ALA A 198 -11.26 -5.06 -1.09
CA ALA A 198 -10.33 -5.30 0.00
C ALA A 198 -10.13 -4.05 0.83
N ASN A 199 -9.97 -4.23 2.13
CA ASN A 199 -9.74 -3.16 3.08
C ASN A 199 -8.83 -3.69 4.18
N ASN A 200 -7.62 -3.17 4.24
CA ASN A 200 -6.64 -3.48 5.27
C ASN A 200 -6.43 -2.23 6.12
N LYS A 201 -6.83 -2.30 7.40
CA LYS A 201 -6.72 -1.24 8.40
C LYS A 201 -5.67 -1.61 9.44
N SER A 202 -5.14 -0.62 10.11
CA SER A 202 -4.10 -0.81 11.13
C SER A 202 -2.82 -1.40 10.55
N VAL A 203 -2.48 -1.00 9.35
CA VAL A 203 -1.19 -1.28 8.72
C VAL A 203 -0.19 -0.18 9.05
N HIS A 204 1.08 -0.45 8.83
CA HIS A 204 2.16 0.53 8.99
C HIS A 204 3.05 0.46 7.75
N LEU A 205 2.58 1.07 6.66
CA LEU A 205 3.22 1.00 5.35
C LEU A 205 3.84 2.35 4.98
N PHE A 206 4.87 2.31 4.16
CA PHE A 206 5.55 3.50 3.63
C PHE A 206 6.02 4.49 4.71
N PRO A 207 6.67 4.02 5.79
CA PRO A 207 7.09 4.90 6.88
C PRO A 207 8.23 5.81 6.43
N ALA A 208 8.07 7.12 6.65
CA ALA A 208 9.09 8.13 6.42
C ALA A 208 9.09 9.15 7.56
N GLN A 209 10.20 9.87 7.76
CA GLN A 209 10.25 10.99 8.68
C GLN A 209 9.34 12.13 8.18
N ILE A 210 8.81 12.93 9.11
CA ILE A 210 8.02 14.11 8.74
C ILE A 210 8.88 15.06 7.89
N GLY A 211 8.40 15.40 6.70
CA GLY A 211 9.14 16.22 5.73
C GLY A 211 9.98 15.43 4.74
N HIS A 212 10.14 14.11 4.94
CA HIS A 212 10.79 13.20 4.01
C HIS A 212 9.78 12.46 3.13
N SER A 213 10.26 11.85 2.07
CA SER A 213 9.50 10.96 1.20
C SER A 213 9.93 9.52 1.41
N TYR A 214 8.98 8.60 1.58
CA TYR A 214 9.25 7.16 1.44
C TYR A 214 9.59 6.82 -0.01
N SER A 215 10.48 5.87 -0.24
CA SER A 215 10.81 5.37 -1.58
C SER A 215 11.16 3.89 -1.55
N CYS A 216 10.55 3.11 -2.44
CA CYS A 216 10.82 1.70 -2.62
C CYS A 216 10.72 1.29 -4.10
N SER A 217 11.55 0.33 -4.50
CA SER A 217 11.52 -0.20 -5.86
C SER A 217 10.31 -1.10 -6.11
N ALA A 218 9.92 -1.88 -5.10
CA ALA A 218 8.76 -2.76 -5.17
C ALA A 218 8.26 -3.13 -3.77
N ASP A 219 6.97 -2.90 -3.54
CA ASP A 219 6.23 -3.32 -2.37
C ASP A 219 5.04 -4.18 -2.78
N SER A 220 4.73 -5.23 -2.01
CA SER A 220 3.57 -6.07 -2.21
C SER A 220 2.77 -6.15 -0.92
N ILE A 221 1.56 -5.63 -0.95
CA ILE A 221 0.67 -5.51 0.20
C ILE A 221 -0.40 -6.59 0.10
N TYR A 222 -0.36 -7.57 1.01
CA TYR A 222 -1.42 -8.55 1.09
C TYR A 222 -2.70 -7.93 1.65
N MET A 223 -3.78 -7.99 0.89
CA MET A 223 -5.05 -7.33 1.19
C MET A 223 -6.11 -8.27 1.76
N GLY A 224 -5.76 -9.53 2.01
CA GLY A 224 -6.72 -10.58 2.38
C GLY A 224 -7.46 -11.16 1.19
N ASN A 225 -8.22 -12.24 1.42
CA ASN A 225 -9.07 -12.88 0.40
C ASN A 225 -8.34 -13.23 -0.91
N ASP A 226 -7.07 -13.65 -0.80
CA ASP A 226 -6.25 -14.03 -1.95
C ASP A 226 -5.93 -12.85 -2.89
N LEU A 227 -5.97 -11.62 -2.37
CA LEU A 227 -5.70 -10.39 -3.11
C LEU A 227 -4.44 -9.70 -2.60
N SER A 228 -3.68 -9.14 -3.52
CA SER A 228 -2.50 -8.32 -3.26
C SER A 228 -2.57 -7.03 -4.05
N LEU A 229 -2.12 -5.94 -3.44
CA LEU A 229 -1.83 -4.69 -4.12
C LEU A 229 -0.31 -4.57 -4.25
N ASP A 230 0.19 -4.61 -5.46
CA ASP A 230 1.61 -4.45 -5.74
C ASP A 230 1.86 -2.99 -6.14
N VAL A 231 2.80 -2.36 -5.47
CA VAL A 231 3.21 -0.97 -5.66
C VAL A 231 4.67 -0.96 -6.07
N ASN A 232 4.96 -0.38 -7.23
CA ASN A 232 6.32 -0.42 -7.79
C ASN A 232 6.83 1.00 -8.09
N SER A 233 8.12 1.18 -7.97
CA SER A 233 8.79 2.46 -8.20
C SER A 233 8.11 3.60 -7.45
N ASP A 234 7.75 3.33 -6.21
CA ASP A 234 7.00 4.27 -5.41
C ASP A 234 7.90 5.33 -4.76
N ARG A 235 7.33 6.51 -4.69
CA ARG A 235 7.80 7.61 -3.88
C ARG A 235 6.60 8.37 -3.36
N THR A 236 6.41 8.40 -2.06
CA THR A 236 5.25 9.02 -1.43
C THR A 236 5.67 9.98 -0.31
N GLN A 237 4.99 11.10 -0.22
CA GLN A 237 5.14 12.03 0.89
C GLN A 237 3.79 12.69 1.18
N ALA A 238 3.37 12.62 2.43
CA ALA A 238 2.28 13.41 2.96
C ALA A 238 2.82 14.37 4.01
N PHE A 239 2.27 15.57 4.03
CA PHE A 239 2.63 16.68 4.91
C PHE A 239 4.03 17.27 4.67
N ASN A 240 4.20 18.51 5.06
CA ASN A 240 5.47 19.23 5.07
C ASN A 240 6.27 19.16 3.75
N LEU A 241 5.58 19.21 2.60
CA LEU A 241 6.24 19.33 1.31
C LEU A 241 6.85 20.73 1.15
N THR A 242 8.10 20.82 0.74
CA THR A 242 8.79 22.09 0.53
C THR A 242 8.60 22.53 -0.92
N LYS A 243 7.97 23.69 -1.15
CA LYS A 243 7.69 24.22 -2.51
C LYS A 243 7.00 23.19 -3.43
N ASN A 244 6.06 22.41 -2.87
CA ASN A 244 5.35 21.35 -3.58
C ASN A 244 6.24 20.20 -4.11
N ASN A 245 7.46 20.07 -3.62
CA ASN A 245 8.40 19.02 -4.02
C ASN A 245 8.58 17.97 -2.91
N PHE A 246 9.05 16.80 -3.30
CA PHE A 246 9.49 15.78 -2.38
C PHE A 246 10.71 16.24 -1.56
N GLY A 247 10.70 15.98 -0.26
CA GLY A 247 11.87 16.06 0.61
C GLY A 247 12.85 14.91 0.39
N ASP A 248 13.79 14.76 1.30
CA ASP A 248 14.78 13.67 1.29
C ASP A 248 14.12 12.30 1.25
N ARG A 249 14.86 11.27 0.81
CA ARG A 249 14.33 9.93 0.65
C ARG A 249 14.66 9.05 1.84
N ASP A 250 13.62 8.44 2.41
CA ASP A 250 13.73 7.31 3.32
C ASP A 250 13.47 6.03 2.52
N TYR A 251 14.53 5.28 2.25
CA TYR A 251 14.42 4.06 1.45
C TYR A 251 13.88 2.88 2.24
N CYS A 252 13.10 2.04 1.60
CA CYS A 252 12.63 0.79 2.19
C CYS A 252 13.80 -0.15 2.55
N PRO A 253 13.63 -1.07 3.51
CA PRO A 253 14.70 -1.97 3.94
C PRO A 253 15.27 -2.85 2.83
N ALA A 254 14.47 -3.19 1.82
CA ALA A 254 14.91 -3.99 0.69
C ALA A 254 15.93 -3.23 -0.18
N ASP A 255 15.66 -1.98 -0.51
CA ASP A 255 16.54 -1.13 -1.33
C ASP A 255 17.80 -0.73 -0.57
N GLN A 256 17.71 -0.49 0.76
CA GLN A 256 18.88 -0.20 1.58
C GLN A 256 19.93 -1.32 1.57
N ARG A 257 19.50 -2.58 1.58
CA ARG A 257 20.42 -3.73 1.50
C ARG A 257 21.12 -3.78 0.16
N SER A 258 20.38 -3.60 -0.91
CA SER A 258 20.90 -3.62 -2.28
C SER A 258 21.98 -2.53 -2.46
N TYR A 259 21.74 -1.34 -1.99
CA TYR A 259 22.67 -0.21 -2.05
C TYR A 259 23.97 -0.48 -1.25
N LYS A 260 23.86 -1.03 -0.03
CA LYS A 260 25.03 -1.38 0.80
C LYS A 260 25.90 -2.45 0.14
N ILE A 261 25.29 -3.45 -0.47
CA ILE A 261 26.00 -4.51 -1.22
C ILE A 261 26.72 -3.91 -2.43
N ALA A 262 26.06 -3.07 -3.21
CA ALA A 262 26.66 -2.43 -4.38
C ALA A 262 27.88 -1.57 -4.01
N ILE A 263 27.80 -0.79 -2.93
CA ILE A 263 28.97 -0.02 -2.41
C ILE A 263 30.09 -0.97 -2.01
N GLY A 264 29.80 -2.04 -1.26
CA GLY A 264 30.80 -3.01 -0.83
C GLY A 264 31.56 -3.63 -2.00
N VAL A 265 30.84 -4.05 -3.05
CA VAL A 265 31.45 -4.59 -4.28
C VAL A 265 32.30 -3.53 -4.99
N GLY A 266 31.79 -2.30 -5.13
CA GLY A 266 32.53 -1.19 -5.75
C GLY A 266 33.83 -0.87 -5.04
N VAL A 267 33.83 -0.80 -3.71
CA VAL A 267 35.05 -0.58 -2.91
C VAL A 267 36.03 -1.73 -3.07
N ALA A 268 35.57 -2.98 -3.05
CA ALA A 268 36.45 -4.14 -3.24
C ALA A 268 37.14 -4.13 -4.61
N LEU A 269 36.41 -3.82 -5.67
CA LEU A 269 36.97 -3.69 -7.03
C LEU A 269 37.98 -2.55 -7.12
N LEU A 270 37.73 -1.41 -6.50
CA LEU A 270 38.65 -0.28 -6.45
C LEU A 270 39.96 -0.66 -5.78
N VAL A 271 39.90 -1.35 -4.63
CA VAL A 271 41.10 -1.85 -3.92
C VAL A 271 41.88 -2.82 -4.80
N LEU A 272 41.25 -3.76 -5.49
CA LEU A 272 41.89 -4.69 -6.40
C LEU A 272 42.61 -3.96 -7.56
N ILE A 273 41.98 -2.97 -8.15
CA ILE A 273 42.60 -2.15 -9.22
C ILE A 273 43.85 -1.45 -8.68
N VAL A 274 43.80 -0.83 -7.51
CA VAL A 274 44.96 -0.17 -6.91
C VAL A 274 46.09 -1.17 -6.66
N VAL A 275 45.77 -2.34 -6.10
CA VAL A 275 46.82 -3.40 -5.88
C VAL A 275 47.47 -3.82 -7.18
N VAL A 276 46.70 -4.06 -8.24
CA VAL A 276 47.23 -4.44 -9.56
C VAL A 276 48.12 -3.33 -10.13
N VAL A 277 47.69 -2.08 -10.04
CA VAL A 277 48.49 -0.94 -10.54
C VAL A 277 49.80 -0.82 -9.76
N VAL A 278 49.76 -0.91 -8.43
CA VAL A 278 50.98 -0.87 -7.60
C VAL A 278 51.92 -2.02 -7.94
N ALA A 279 51.40 -3.24 -8.02
CA ALA A 279 52.19 -4.41 -8.40
C ALA A 279 52.84 -4.23 -9.78
N TYR A 280 52.10 -3.70 -10.75
CA TYR A 280 52.60 -3.39 -12.07
C TYR A 280 53.75 -2.35 -12.02
N LEU A 281 53.55 -1.25 -11.30
CA LEU A 281 54.57 -0.20 -11.18
C LEU A 281 55.85 -0.69 -10.48
N VAL A 282 55.70 -1.49 -9.42
CA VAL A 282 56.85 -2.12 -8.73
C VAL A 282 57.59 -3.09 -9.66
N SER A 283 56.86 -3.92 -10.38
CA SER A 283 57.44 -4.87 -11.35
C SER A 283 58.16 -4.13 -12.48
N ARG A 284 57.57 -3.03 -12.96
CA ARG A 284 58.21 -2.17 -13.99
C ARG A 284 59.50 -1.54 -13.47
N LYS A 285 59.48 -0.99 -12.25
CA LYS A 285 60.67 -0.38 -11.63
C LYS A 285 61.81 -1.39 -11.47
N ARG A 286 61.53 -2.61 -11.01
CA ARG A 286 62.53 -3.67 -10.83
C ARG A 286 63.15 -4.10 -12.19
N ARG A 287 62.42 -4.05 -13.31
CA ARG A 287 62.96 -4.33 -14.63
C ARG A 287 63.89 -3.23 -15.16
N THR A 288 63.59 -1.97 -14.80
CA THR A 288 64.43 -0.83 -15.24
C THR A 288 65.75 -0.79 -14.50
N ASP A 289 65.78 -1.16 -13.23
CA ASP A 289 67.03 -1.19 -12.41
C ASP A 289 67.97 -2.34 -12.83
N GLY A 290 67.44 -3.37 -13.52
CA GLY A 290 68.28 -4.51 -14.05
C GLY A 290 69.04 -4.21 -15.31
N TYR A 291 68.80 -3.11 -16.02
CA TYR A 291 69.50 -2.73 -17.26
C TYR A 291 70.60 -1.67 -17.09
N GLN A 292 70.85 -1.19 -15.86
CA GLN A 292 71.89 -0.19 -15.59
C GLN A 292 73.19 -0.75 -15.02
N SER A 293 73.41 -2.07 -15.02
CA SER A 293 74.66 -2.69 -14.60
C SER A 293 75.25 -3.53 -15.74
N LEU A 294 75.72 -2.86 -16.80
CA LEU A 294 76.71 -3.34 -17.74
C LEU A 294 77.60 -2.16 -18.16
#